data_7a29ce672dd09ec976ef2510e799363c
#
_entry.id   7a29ce672dd09ec976ef2510e799363c
#
_cell.length_a   1.000
_cell.length_b   1.000
_cell.length_c   1.000
_cell.angle_alpha   90.00
_cell.angle_beta   90.00
_cell.angle_gamma   90.00
#
_symmetry.space_group_name_H-M   'P 1'
#
loop_
_entity.id
_entity.type
_entity.pdbx_description
1 polymer ?
#
loop_
_entity_poly.entity_id
_entity_poly.type
_entity_poly.pdbx_seq_one_letter_code
_entity_poly.pdbx_strand_id
1 'polypeptide(L)'
;MAQASADVLIPLLWERLSPEHWPVRLTQLPEGTALVGGAIRDALLNQLSDQPDLDFIVPSNAIALAKSLSKQLGGTAVVLDAERDIARLVLNNWTIDLARQDGQTIEQDLLRRDYGVNAIALGLRPWGELWDPTGGLSDLRDGRLRAVSEGNLVDDPLRLLRGPRLISEHPLELEAKTQQWIALHRKRLGQAAPERILSELQRLVRGPQADAAIACLKTLDLLHGWAAGEP
;
A
#
# COMPACT_ATOMS: atom_id res chain seq x y z
N MET A 1 19.52 11.46 9.70
CA MET A 1 18.43 12.41 10.01
C MET A 1 17.93 12.10 11.41
N ALA A 2 17.84 13.11 12.29
CA ALA A 2 17.27 12.94 13.62
C ALA A 2 15.84 12.36 13.47
N GLN A 3 15.40 11.62 14.48
CA GLN A 3 14.04 11.08 14.57
C GLN A 3 13.06 12.27 14.53
N ALA A 4 12.51 12.58 13.35
CA ALA A 4 11.52 13.65 13.22
C ALA A 4 10.30 13.26 14.06
N SER A 5 9.88 14.12 14.98
CA SER A 5 8.68 13.88 15.78
C SER A 5 7.42 13.94 14.90
N ALA A 6 6.33 13.33 15.36
CA ALA A 6 5.03 13.43 14.69
C ALA A 6 4.64 14.89 14.42
N ASP A 7 4.98 15.80 15.33
CA ASP A 7 4.72 17.24 15.19
C ASP A 7 5.37 17.89 13.96
N VAL A 8 6.47 17.31 13.46
CA VAL A 8 7.14 17.77 12.24
C VAL A 8 6.63 17.04 11.01
N LEU A 9 6.35 15.74 11.14
CA LEU A 9 5.94 14.90 10.00
C LEU A 9 4.51 15.18 9.56
N ILE A 10 3.60 15.43 10.49
CA ILE A 10 2.19 15.67 10.18
C ILE A 10 2.01 16.92 9.31
N PRO A 11 2.52 18.11 9.66
CA PRO A 11 2.44 19.28 8.78
C PRO A 11 3.08 19.04 7.41
N LEU A 12 4.24 18.38 7.36
CA LEU A 12 4.92 18.03 6.11
C LEU A 12 4.05 17.13 5.22
N LEU A 13 3.41 16.11 5.81
CA LEU A 13 2.52 15.23 5.07
C LEU A 13 1.31 15.98 4.52
N TRP A 14 0.69 16.86 5.32
CA TRP A 14 -0.44 17.68 4.87
C TRP A 14 -0.06 18.59 3.72
N GLU A 15 1.10 19.26 3.79
CA GLU A 15 1.62 20.11 2.72
C GLU A 15 1.83 19.31 1.43
N ARG A 16 2.46 18.14 1.51
CA ARG A 16 2.78 17.33 0.32
C ARG A 16 1.58 16.61 -0.27
N LEU A 17 0.67 16.12 0.56
CA LEU A 17 -0.54 15.43 0.14
C LEU A 17 -1.57 16.38 -0.47
N SER A 18 -1.55 17.66 -0.07
CA SER A 18 -2.41 18.73 -0.59
C SER A 18 -3.87 18.30 -0.79
N PRO A 19 -4.61 17.91 0.29
CA PRO A 19 -5.95 17.33 0.16
C PRO A 19 -6.98 18.26 -0.49
N GLU A 20 -6.69 19.55 -0.59
CA GLU A 20 -7.51 20.53 -1.31
C GLU A 20 -7.59 20.26 -2.82
N HIS A 21 -6.61 19.52 -3.38
CA HIS A 21 -6.58 19.12 -4.78
C HIS A 21 -7.22 17.75 -5.04
N TRP A 22 -7.62 17.03 -4.00
CA TRP A 22 -8.26 15.73 -4.16
C TRP A 22 -9.66 15.85 -4.75
N PRO A 23 -10.11 14.85 -5.52
CA PRO A 23 -11.44 14.89 -6.12
C PRO A 23 -12.57 14.70 -5.08
N VAL A 24 -12.23 14.29 -3.87
CA VAL A 24 -13.14 14.15 -2.71
C VAL A 24 -12.74 15.14 -1.62
N ARG A 25 -13.71 15.84 -1.05
CA ARG A 25 -13.46 16.73 0.08
C ARG A 25 -13.38 15.92 1.37
N LEU A 26 -12.52 16.32 2.30
CA LEU A 26 -12.43 15.65 3.61
C LEU A 26 -13.77 15.61 4.35
N THR A 27 -14.60 16.63 4.17
CA THR A 27 -15.96 16.70 4.78
C THR A 27 -16.95 15.66 4.24
N GLN A 28 -16.65 15.03 3.09
CA GLN A 28 -17.47 13.96 2.51
C GLN A 28 -17.07 12.59 3.06
N LEU A 29 -15.94 12.50 3.76
CA LEU A 29 -15.46 11.27 4.41
C LEU A 29 -16.03 11.19 5.84
N PRO A 30 -16.36 10.00 6.36
CA PRO A 30 -16.82 9.83 7.73
C PRO A 30 -15.71 10.17 8.74
N GLU A 31 -16.11 10.46 9.98
CA GLU A 31 -15.18 10.55 11.10
C GLU A 31 -14.51 9.18 11.31
N GLY A 32 -13.25 9.18 11.75
CA GLY A 32 -12.43 7.99 11.88
C GLY A 32 -11.76 7.54 10.56
N THR A 33 -11.92 8.30 9.45
CA THR A 33 -11.21 8.00 8.20
C THR A 33 -9.73 8.32 8.32
N ALA A 34 -8.89 7.41 7.84
CA ALA A 34 -7.45 7.60 7.69
C ALA A 34 -6.99 7.31 6.26
N LEU A 35 -6.00 8.07 5.77
CA LEU A 35 -5.22 7.72 4.58
C LEU A 35 -4.13 6.75 4.99
N VAL A 36 -3.76 5.79 4.11
CA VAL A 36 -2.76 4.77 4.40
C VAL A 36 -2.00 4.36 3.14
N GLY A 37 -0.87 3.69 3.31
CA GLY A 37 -0.21 2.99 2.21
C GLY A 37 0.67 3.87 1.33
N GLY A 38 0.59 3.65 0.03
CA GLY A 38 1.52 4.20 -0.96
C GLY A 38 1.62 5.72 -0.95
N ALA A 39 0.49 6.42 -0.89
CA ALA A 39 0.48 7.88 -0.92
C ALA A 39 1.26 8.51 0.26
N ILE A 40 1.15 7.93 1.47
CA ILE A 40 1.91 8.42 2.64
C ILE A 40 3.41 8.13 2.46
N ARG A 41 3.76 6.90 2.06
CA ARG A 41 5.14 6.53 1.76
C ARG A 41 5.77 7.47 0.75
N ASP A 42 5.09 7.70 -0.37
CA ASP A 42 5.60 8.50 -1.47
C ASP A 42 5.68 9.98 -1.11
N ALA A 43 4.74 10.49 -0.31
CA ALA A 43 4.83 11.83 0.28
C ALA A 43 6.04 11.96 1.22
N LEU A 44 6.31 10.97 2.08
CA LEU A 44 7.49 10.95 2.95
C LEU A 44 8.80 10.92 2.17
N LEU A 45 8.86 10.18 1.06
CA LEU A 45 10.00 10.08 0.16
C LEU A 45 10.15 11.28 -0.80
N ASN A 46 9.21 12.22 -0.79
CA ASN A 46 9.11 13.32 -1.77
C ASN A 46 9.02 12.82 -3.22
N GLN A 47 8.25 11.75 -3.43
CA GLN A 47 8.05 11.06 -4.72
C GLN A 47 6.56 10.95 -5.08
N LEU A 48 5.70 11.73 -4.40
CA LEU A 48 4.27 11.70 -4.66
C LEU A 48 3.98 12.21 -6.08
N SER A 49 3.17 11.47 -6.82
CA SER A 49 2.65 11.90 -8.13
C SER A 49 1.59 12.99 -7.98
N ASP A 50 1.32 13.72 -9.06
CA ASP A 50 0.26 14.75 -9.07
C ASP A 50 -1.14 14.17 -8.82
N GLN A 51 -1.33 12.89 -9.16
CA GLN A 51 -2.58 12.15 -8.96
C GLN A 51 -2.24 10.78 -8.33
N PRO A 52 -1.96 10.76 -7.01
CA PRO A 52 -1.65 9.50 -6.34
C PRO A 52 -2.89 8.62 -6.19
N ASP A 53 -2.70 7.31 -6.16
CA ASP A 53 -3.71 6.39 -5.66
C ASP A 53 -3.96 6.69 -4.18
N LEU A 54 -5.22 6.92 -3.81
CA LEU A 54 -5.60 7.23 -2.43
C LEU A 54 -6.26 6.02 -1.79
N ASP A 55 -5.61 5.46 -0.77
CA ASP A 55 -6.12 4.32 -0.01
C ASP A 55 -6.71 4.83 1.32
N PHE A 56 -8.03 4.77 1.47
CA PHE A 56 -8.70 5.18 2.70
C PHE A 56 -9.15 3.97 3.52
N ILE A 57 -8.81 3.98 4.81
CA ILE A 57 -9.48 3.16 5.82
C ILE A 57 -10.66 3.96 6.35
N VAL A 58 -11.85 3.38 6.30
CA VAL A 58 -13.08 3.97 6.87
C VAL A 58 -13.66 3.06 7.95
N PRO A 59 -14.35 3.59 8.97
CA PRO A 59 -14.85 2.77 10.08
C PRO A 59 -15.84 1.68 9.64
N SER A 60 -16.68 1.96 8.63
CA SER A 60 -17.68 1.03 8.11
C SER A 60 -18.27 1.50 6.78
N ASN A 61 -18.99 0.59 6.11
CA ASN A 61 -19.80 0.89 4.92
C ASN A 61 -19.00 1.49 3.74
N ALA A 62 -17.77 1.00 3.51
CA ALA A 62 -16.89 1.50 2.46
C ALA A 62 -17.52 1.41 1.07
N ILE A 63 -18.19 0.28 0.74
CA ILE A 63 -18.90 0.10 -0.54
C ILE A 63 -20.05 1.11 -0.68
N ALA A 64 -20.82 1.33 0.37
CA ALA A 64 -21.93 2.30 0.35
C ALA A 64 -21.41 3.73 0.18
N LEU A 65 -20.30 4.08 0.84
CA LEU A 65 -19.64 5.36 0.69
C LEU A 65 -19.13 5.56 -0.74
N ALA A 66 -18.43 4.58 -1.31
CA ALA A 66 -17.95 4.64 -2.70
C ALA A 66 -19.09 4.88 -3.69
N LYS A 67 -20.21 4.15 -3.55
CA LYS A 67 -21.41 4.34 -4.38
C LYS A 67 -22.04 5.72 -4.21
N SER A 68 -22.07 6.25 -2.99
CA SER A 68 -22.60 7.59 -2.70
C SER A 68 -21.73 8.68 -3.34
N LEU A 69 -20.42 8.60 -3.15
CA LEU A 69 -19.45 9.53 -3.76
C LEU A 69 -19.47 9.46 -5.29
N SER A 70 -19.58 8.26 -5.87
CA SER A 70 -19.73 8.07 -7.32
C SER A 70 -20.95 8.82 -7.87
N LYS A 71 -22.10 8.74 -7.20
CA LYS A 71 -23.31 9.45 -7.60
C LYS A 71 -23.18 10.97 -7.48
N GLN A 72 -22.50 11.45 -6.44
CA GLN A 72 -22.34 12.88 -6.17
C GLN A 72 -21.33 13.53 -7.11
N LEU A 73 -20.25 12.82 -7.47
CA LEU A 73 -19.08 13.37 -8.15
C LEU A 73 -18.97 12.93 -9.62
N GLY A 74 -19.86 12.05 -10.09
CA GLY A 74 -19.90 11.63 -11.49
C GLY A 74 -18.86 10.58 -11.87
N GLY A 75 -18.41 9.76 -10.90
CA GLY A 75 -17.42 8.70 -11.14
C GLY A 75 -18.04 7.29 -11.22
N THR A 76 -17.17 6.28 -11.17
CA THR A 76 -17.57 4.87 -11.16
C THR A 76 -17.10 4.20 -9.88
N ALA A 77 -18.01 3.55 -9.15
CA ALA A 77 -17.70 2.72 -7.99
C ALA A 77 -17.69 1.25 -8.39
N VAL A 78 -16.58 0.57 -8.10
CA VAL A 78 -16.36 -0.87 -8.37
C VAL A 78 -16.18 -1.59 -7.04
N VAL A 79 -16.96 -2.64 -6.78
CA VAL A 79 -16.77 -3.49 -5.60
C VAL A 79 -15.57 -4.40 -5.86
N LEU A 80 -14.53 -4.30 -5.04
CA LEU A 80 -13.35 -5.15 -5.14
C LEU A 80 -13.49 -6.41 -4.28
N ASP A 81 -14.04 -6.28 -3.07
CA ASP A 81 -14.28 -7.38 -2.14
C ASP A 81 -15.52 -7.06 -1.30
N ALA A 82 -16.59 -7.84 -1.50
CA ALA A 82 -17.85 -7.63 -0.81
C ALA A 82 -17.82 -8.08 0.66
N GLU A 83 -17.04 -9.11 0.99
CA GLU A 83 -16.94 -9.66 2.35
C GLU A 83 -16.13 -8.75 3.24
N ARG A 84 -15.03 -8.21 2.71
CA ARG A 84 -14.16 -7.28 3.41
C ARG A 84 -14.64 -5.83 3.34
N ASP A 85 -15.73 -5.56 2.62
CA ASP A 85 -16.27 -4.22 2.38
C ASP A 85 -15.22 -3.27 1.77
N ILE A 86 -14.69 -3.66 0.60
CA ILE A 86 -13.67 -2.90 -0.14
C ILE A 86 -14.24 -2.48 -1.49
N ALA A 87 -14.13 -1.21 -1.82
CA ALA A 87 -14.53 -0.66 -3.10
C ALA A 87 -13.51 0.32 -3.65
N ARG A 88 -13.44 0.41 -4.97
CA ARG A 88 -12.67 1.40 -5.71
C ARG A 88 -13.61 2.43 -6.30
N LEU A 89 -13.27 3.68 -6.13
CA LEU A 89 -13.91 4.81 -6.79
C LEU A 89 -12.95 5.38 -7.82
N VAL A 90 -13.37 5.43 -9.07
CA VAL A 90 -12.63 6.06 -10.17
C VAL A 90 -13.31 7.37 -10.53
N LEU A 91 -12.59 8.48 -10.39
CA LEU A 91 -13.06 9.84 -10.66
C LEU A 91 -12.08 10.52 -11.62
N ASN A 92 -12.48 10.71 -12.87
CA ASN A 92 -11.57 11.21 -13.90
C ASN A 92 -10.32 10.32 -13.97
N ASN A 93 -9.14 10.85 -13.63
CA ASN A 93 -7.88 10.08 -13.59
C ASN A 93 -7.46 9.66 -12.17
N TRP A 94 -8.34 9.86 -11.18
CA TRP A 94 -8.05 9.46 -9.79
C TRP A 94 -8.56 8.06 -9.50
N THR A 95 -7.76 7.33 -8.74
CA THR A 95 -8.14 6.05 -8.12
C THR A 95 -8.20 6.22 -6.61
N ILE A 96 -9.36 5.91 -6.03
CA ILE A 96 -9.57 5.98 -4.59
C ILE A 96 -10.07 4.62 -4.12
N ASP A 97 -9.29 3.95 -3.29
CA ASP A 97 -9.67 2.72 -2.64
C ASP A 97 -10.24 3.02 -1.25
N LEU A 98 -11.41 2.50 -0.99
CA LEU A 98 -12.11 2.62 0.28
C LEU A 98 -12.22 1.22 0.87
N ALA A 99 -11.61 1.00 2.02
CA ALA A 99 -11.67 -0.26 2.74
C ALA A 99 -12.24 -0.03 4.14
N ARG A 100 -13.17 -0.91 4.56
CA ARG A 100 -13.57 -0.94 5.95
C ARG A 100 -12.37 -1.30 6.82
N GLN A 101 -12.21 -0.60 7.95
CA GLN A 101 -11.22 -0.90 8.96
C GLN A 101 -11.29 -2.38 9.38
N ASP A 102 -10.15 -3.06 9.34
CA ASP A 102 -10.02 -4.44 9.81
C ASP A 102 -9.50 -4.45 11.25
N GLY A 103 -10.33 -4.94 12.16
CA GLY A 103 -10.09 -4.87 13.60
C GLY A 103 -10.79 -3.67 14.27
N GLN A 104 -10.49 -3.45 15.55
CA GLN A 104 -11.14 -2.42 16.37
C GLN A 104 -10.41 -1.07 16.28
N THR A 105 -9.14 -1.05 15.92
CA THR A 105 -8.31 0.16 15.84
C THR A 105 -7.54 0.22 14.52
N ILE A 106 -7.10 1.42 14.14
CA ILE A 106 -6.27 1.63 12.96
C ILE A 106 -4.97 0.82 13.04
N GLU A 107 -4.36 0.74 14.23
CA GLU A 107 -3.12 -0.03 14.42
C GLU A 107 -3.32 -1.51 14.12
N GLN A 108 -4.48 -2.08 14.48
CA GLN A 108 -4.79 -3.48 14.17
C GLN A 108 -4.91 -3.70 12.66
N ASP A 109 -5.51 -2.77 11.92
CA ASP A 109 -5.53 -2.80 10.45
C ASP A 109 -4.11 -2.74 9.88
N LEU A 110 -3.29 -1.81 10.35
CA LEU A 110 -1.92 -1.63 9.88
C LEU A 110 -1.05 -2.88 10.12
N LEU A 111 -1.22 -3.56 11.24
CA LEU A 111 -0.50 -4.79 11.57
C LEU A 111 -0.82 -5.99 10.65
N ARG A 112 -1.87 -5.89 9.82
CA ARG A 112 -2.26 -6.93 8.85
C ARG A 112 -1.79 -6.64 7.42
N ARG A 113 -1.09 -5.51 7.21
CA ARG A 113 -0.56 -5.13 5.90
C ARG A 113 0.68 -5.93 5.53
N ASP A 114 1.13 -5.76 4.30
CA ASP A 114 2.26 -6.49 3.73
C ASP A 114 3.62 -6.04 4.32
N TYR A 115 3.96 -4.77 4.13
CA TYR A 115 5.27 -4.20 4.48
C TYR A 115 5.11 -2.98 5.39
N GLY A 116 6.05 -2.79 6.33
CA GLY A 116 6.03 -1.69 7.28
C GLY A 116 5.94 -0.32 6.62
N VAL A 117 6.63 -0.12 5.50
CA VAL A 117 6.63 1.13 4.72
C VAL A 117 5.24 1.48 4.14
N ASN A 118 4.34 0.50 4.02
CA ASN A 118 2.94 0.67 3.58
C ASN A 118 1.95 0.60 4.76
N ALA A 119 2.45 0.40 5.99
CA ALA A 119 1.65 0.27 7.20
C ALA A 119 1.74 1.54 8.08
N ILE A 120 1.75 2.70 7.43
CA ILE A 120 1.72 4.02 8.04
C ILE A 120 0.38 4.66 7.68
N ALA A 121 -0.31 5.26 8.64
CA ALA A 121 -1.60 5.91 8.42
C ALA A 121 -1.62 7.34 8.95
N LEU A 122 -2.34 8.23 8.26
CA LEU A 122 -2.60 9.61 8.67
C LEU A 122 -4.10 9.82 8.85
N GLY A 123 -4.52 10.26 10.03
CA GLY A 123 -5.90 10.60 10.34
C GLY A 123 -6.36 11.80 9.55
N LEU A 124 -7.50 11.66 8.87
CA LEU A 124 -8.10 12.72 8.06
C LEU A 124 -9.27 13.38 8.79
N ARG A 125 -9.96 12.61 9.69
CA ARG A 125 -11.10 13.09 10.46
C ARG A 125 -11.21 12.35 11.81
N PRO A 126 -10.82 12.96 12.95
CA PRO A 126 -10.09 14.24 13.01
C PRO A 126 -8.72 14.13 12.36
N TRP A 127 -8.23 15.27 11.89
CA TRP A 127 -6.93 15.30 11.23
C TRP A 127 -5.77 15.39 12.22
N GLY A 128 -4.59 14.90 11.80
CA GLY A 128 -3.35 15.15 12.51
C GLY A 128 -2.87 14.02 13.41
N GLU A 129 -3.49 12.85 13.40
CA GLU A 129 -2.94 11.66 14.05
C GLU A 129 -2.12 10.83 13.05
N LEU A 130 -0.93 10.38 13.46
CA LEU A 130 -0.02 9.57 12.65
C LEU A 130 0.23 8.25 13.36
N TRP A 131 -0.14 7.14 12.70
CA TRP A 131 0.08 5.79 13.23
C TRP A 131 1.19 5.09 12.46
N ASP A 132 2.13 4.53 13.20
CA ASP A 132 3.22 3.69 12.67
C ASP A 132 3.55 2.54 13.65
N PRO A 133 2.64 1.59 13.84
CA PRO A 133 2.85 0.50 14.80
C PRO A 133 3.94 -0.48 14.38
N THR A 134 4.37 -0.42 13.12
CA THR A 134 5.36 -1.35 12.54
C THR A 134 6.76 -0.77 12.46
N GLY A 135 6.94 0.53 12.68
CA GLY A 135 8.20 1.22 12.52
C GLY A 135 8.57 1.51 11.05
N GLY A 136 7.55 1.65 10.19
CA GLY A 136 7.71 1.94 8.77
C GLY A 136 8.42 3.26 8.49
N LEU A 137 8.24 4.28 9.34
CA LEU A 137 8.98 5.55 9.28
C LEU A 137 10.49 5.35 9.43
N SER A 138 10.89 4.48 10.36
CA SER A 138 12.30 4.13 10.54
C SER A 138 12.83 3.34 9.34
N ASP A 139 12.03 2.41 8.82
CA ASP A 139 12.39 1.60 7.65
C ASP A 139 12.58 2.48 6.40
N LEU A 140 11.70 3.46 6.16
CA LEU A 140 11.85 4.43 5.07
C LEU A 140 13.12 5.25 5.19
N ARG A 141 13.40 5.75 6.39
CA ARG A 141 14.63 6.54 6.66
C ARG A 141 15.89 5.71 6.40
N ASP A 142 15.88 4.43 6.79
CA ASP A 142 17.03 3.54 6.73
C ASP A 142 17.13 2.80 5.38
N GLY A 143 16.21 3.07 4.43
CA GLY A 143 16.17 2.39 3.13
C GLY A 143 15.83 0.89 3.24
N ARG A 144 15.08 0.47 4.24
CA ARG A 144 14.81 -0.93 4.56
C ARG A 144 13.41 -1.34 4.17
N LEU A 145 13.28 -2.51 3.57
CA LEU A 145 11.99 -3.13 3.27
C LEU A 145 11.78 -4.35 4.17
N ARG A 146 10.92 -4.20 5.15
CA ARG A 146 10.59 -5.21 6.14
C ARG A 146 9.10 -5.58 6.05
N ALA A 147 8.81 -6.88 5.92
CA ALA A 147 7.45 -7.37 6.03
C ALA A 147 6.93 -7.21 7.47
N VAL A 148 5.65 -6.89 7.61
CA VAL A 148 5.02 -6.72 8.93
C VAL A 148 5.08 -8.03 9.71
N SER A 149 4.74 -9.15 9.07
CA SER A 149 4.87 -10.49 9.63
C SER A 149 4.97 -11.56 8.54
N GLU A 150 5.47 -12.76 8.91
CA GLU A 150 5.46 -13.94 8.04
C GLU A 150 4.02 -14.32 7.66
N GLY A 151 3.11 -14.33 8.63
CA GLY A 151 1.70 -14.66 8.42
C GLY A 151 1.06 -13.79 7.35
N ASN A 152 1.33 -12.49 7.36
CA ASN A 152 0.77 -11.57 6.38
C ASN A 152 1.24 -11.86 4.95
N LEU A 153 2.48 -12.34 4.76
CA LEU A 153 2.98 -12.77 3.45
C LEU A 153 2.31 -14.07 2.99
N VAL A 154 1.91 -14.92 3.92
CA VAL A 154 1.23 -16.19 3.64
C VAL A 154 -0.25 -16.01 3.35
N ASP A 155 -0.91 -15.04 4.01
CA ASP A 155 -2.34 -14.75 3.85
C ASP A 155 -2.72 -14.29 2.44
N ASP A 156 -1.84 -13.54 1.78
CA ASP A 156 -1.96 -13.20 0.34
C ASP A 156 -0.62 -13.45 -0.35
N PRO A 157 -0.47 -14.57 -1.08
CA PRO A 157 0.78 -14.93 -1.74
C PRO A 157 1.33 -13.88 -2.72
N LEU A 158 0.48 -12.99 -3.24
CA LEU A 158 0.94 -11.89 -4.10
C LEU A 158 1.87 -10.92 -3.35
N ARG A 159 1.76 -10.84 -2.02
CA ARG A 159 2.64 -10.01 -1.18
C ARG A 159 4.11 -10.43 -1.28
N LEU A 160 4.40 -11.68 -1.62
CA LEU A 160 5.76 -12.17 -1.89
C LEU A 160 6.39 -11.43 -3.08
N LEU A 161 5.62 -11.14 -4.11
CA LEU A 161 6.07 -10.42 -5.30
C LEU A 161 6.08 -8.90 -5.12
N ARG A 162 5.21 -8.38 -4.23
CA ARG A 162 5.14 -6.94 -3.95
C ARG A 162 6.42 -6.39 -3.31
N GLY A 163 7.20 -7.22 -2.58
CA GLY A 163 8.51 -6.82 -2.06
C GLY A 163 9.48 -6.42 -3.16
N PRO A 164 9.83 -7.30 -4.10
CA PRO A 164 10.63 -6.95 -5.26
C PRO A 164 10.07 -5.78 -6.09
N ARG A 165 8.74 -5.67 -6.22
CA ARG A 165 8.14 -4.51 -6.90
C ARG A 165 8.42 -3.20 -6.15
N LEU A 166 8.30 -3.18 -4.83
CA LEU A 166 8.64 -2.00 -4.03
C LEU A 166 10.11 -1.60 -4.16
N ILE A 167 11.03 -2.58 -4.30
CA ILE A 167 12.44 -2.32 -4.58
C ILE A 167 12.60 -1.66 -5.96
N SER A 168 11.80 -2.05 -6.96
CA SER A 168 11.87 -1.43 -8.28
C SER A 168 11.41 0.03 -8.28
N GLU A 169 10.44 0.35 -7.42
CA GLU A 169 9.84 1.69 -7.34
C GLU A 169 10.62 2.64 -6.42
N HIS A 170 11.33 2.11 -5.40
CA HIS A 170 11.99 2.89 -4.36
C HIS A 170 13.36 2.34 -4.01
N PRO A 171 14.32 3.17 -3.52
CA PRO A 171 15.64 2.73 -3.08
C PRO A 171 15.57 2.01 -1.72
N LEU A 172 14.99 0.82 -1.72
CA LEU A 172 14.79 -0.01 -0.54
C LEU A 172 15.51 -1.34 -0.70
N GLU A 173 16.02 -1.88 0.41
CA GLU A 173 16.66 -3.19 0.47
C GLU A 173 15.86 -4.12 1.38
N LEU A 174 15.68 -5.39 0.96
CA LEU A 174 15.01 -6.38 1.77
C LEU A 174 15.79 -6.66 3.07
N GLU A 175 15.08 -6.56 4.18
CA GLU A 175 15.59 -7.01 5.47
C GLU A 175 15.78 -8.53 5.45
N ALA A 176 16.87 -9.03 6.08
CA ALA A 176 17.30 -10.42 5.97
C ALA A 176 16.22 -11.44 6.39
N LYS A 177 15.44 -11.14 7.43
CA LYS A 177 14.38 -12.02 7.89
C LYS A 177 13.20 -12.05 6.90
N THR A 178 12.86 -10.91 6.34
CA THR A 178 11.86 -10.79 5.27
C THR A 178 12.28 -11.58 4.04
N GLN A 179 13.55 -11.50 3.65
CA GLN A 179 14.11 -12.29 2.55
C GLN A 179 13.97 -13.80 2.80
N GLN A 180 14.28 -14.25 4.01
CA GLN A 180 14.12 -15.66 4.41
C GLN A 180 12.66 -16.12 4.30
N TRP A 181 11.71 -15.33 4.78
CA TRP A 181 10.28 -15.64 4.69
C TRP A 181 9.79 -15.73 3.25
N ILE A 182 10.18 -14.77 2.40
CA ILE A 182 9.81 -14.81 0.99
C ILE A 182 10.37 -16.06 0.31
N ALA A 183 11.65 -16.38 0.52
CA ALA A 183 12.28 -17.57 -0.04
C ALA A 183 11.61 -18.87 0.45
N LEU A 184 11.24 -18.94 1.73
CA LEU A 184 10.55 -20.08 2.32
C LEU A 184 9.19 -20.34 1.67
N HIS A 185 8.43 -19.28 1.43
CA HIS A 185 7.06 -19.36 0.94
C HIS A 185 6.93 -19.15 -0.57
N ARG A 186 8.02 -19.03 -1.33
CA ARG A 186 8.03 -18.67 -2.77
C ARG A 186 7.08 -19.51 -3.64
N LYS A 187 6.93 -20.81 -3.35
CA LYS A 187 6.04 -21.71 -4.11
C LYS A 187 4.56 -21.33 -3.98
N ARG A 188 4.18 -20.60 -2.93
CA ARG A 188 2.80 -20.12 -2.76
C ARG A 188 2.40 -19.06 -3.77
N LEU A 189 3.36 -18.40 -4.44
CA LEU A 189 3.05 -17.40 -5.47
C LEU A 189 2.14 -17.97 -6.57
N GLY A 190 2.30 -19.26 -6.92
CA GLY A 190 1.42 -19.94 -7.86
C GLY A 190 -0.06 -20.07 -7.44
N GLN A 191 -0.40 -19.73 -6.19
CA GLN A 191 -1.79 -19.69 -5.70
C GLN A 191 -2.47 -18.34 -6.00
N ALA A 192 -1.70 -17.30 -6.35
CA ALA A 192 -2.25 -16.01 -6.72
C ALA A 192 -2.79 -16.04 -8.16
N ALA A 193 -3.83 -15.26 -8.43
CA ALA A 193 -4.40 -15.15 -9.77
C ALA A 193 -3.36 -14.64 -10.77
N PRO A 194 -3.21 -15.28 -11.95
CA PRO A 194 -2.18 -14.94 -12.95
C PRO A 194 -2.21 -13.47 -13.36
N GLU A 195 -3.40 -12.87 -13.48
CA GLU A 195 -3.59 -11.48 -13.85
C GLU A 195 -3.00 -10.53 -12.80
N ARG A 196 -3.14 -10.88 -11.51
CA ARG A 196 -2.56 -10.10 -10.40
C ARG A 196 -1.03 -10.19 -10.43
N ILE A 197 -0.48 -11.38 -10.70
CA ILE A 197 0.97 -11.58 -10.82
C ILE A 197 1.51 -10.78 -12.01
N LEU A 198 0.86 -10.87 -13.17
CA LEU A 198 1.25 -10.11 -14.37
C LEU A 198 1.25 -8.60 -14.11
N SER A 199 0.23 -8.10 -13.42
CA SER A 199 0.14 -6.68 -13.05
C SER A 199 1.32 -6.22 -12.17
N GLU A 200 1.70 -7.01 -11.15
CA GLU A 200 2.85 -6.70 -10.29
C GLU A 200 4.17 -6.74 -11.09
N LEU A 201 4.35 -7.73 -11.98
CA LEU A 201 5.53 -7.84 -12.84
C LEU A 201 5.63 -6.66 -13.83
N GLN A 202 4.51 -6.24 -14.44
CA GLN A 202 4.47 -5.09 -15.33
C GLN A 202 4.85 -3.78 -14.61
N ARG A 203 4.44 -3.61 -13.37
CA ARG A 203 4.85 -2.47 -12.54
C ARG A 203 6.33 -2.55 -12.19
N LEU A 204 6.80 -3.75 -11.79
CA LEU A 204 8.20 -3.98 -11.44
C LEU A 204 9.16 -3.60 -12.57
N VAL A 205 8.90 -4.04 -13.81
CA VAL A 205 9.80 -3.76 -14.93
C VAL A 205 9.78 -2.30 -15.41
N ARG A 206 8.78 -1.52 -14.96
CA ARG A 206 8.67 -0.08 -15.25
C ARG A 206 9.32 0.81 -14.18
N GLY A 207 9.65 0.24 -13.03
CA GLY A 207 10.25 0.99 -11.94
C GLY A 207 11.67 1.46 -12.26
N PRO A 208 12.13 2.58 -11.69
CA PRO A 208 13.46 3.14 -11.93
C PRO A 208 14.60 2.23 -11.49
N GLN A 209 14.34 1.25 -10.63
CA GLN A 209 15.32 0.27 -10.14
C GLN A 209 14.96 -1.16 -10.56
N ALA A 210 14.41 -1.34 -11.77
CA ALA A 210 13.98 -2.64 -12.28
C ALA A 210 15.09 -3.70 -12.23
N ASP A 211 16.33 -3.33 -12.53
CA ASP A 211 17.47 -4.26 -12.51
C ASP A 211 17.74 -4.83 -11.12
N ALA A 212 17.68 -4.00 -10.07
CA ALA A 212 17.82 -4.43 -8.68
C ALA A 212 16.67 -5.38 -8.28
N ALA A 213 15.44 -5.06 -8.68
CA ALA A 213 14.28 -5.89 -8.43
C ALA A 213 14.35 -7.24 -9.16
N ILE A 214 14.83 -7.28 -10.41
CA ILE A 214 15.04 -8.51 -11.17
C ILE A 214 16.14 -9.37 -10.51
N ALA A 215 17.23 -8.76 -10.05
CA ALA A 215 18.25 -9.47 -9.28
C ALA A 215 17.67 -10.07 -8.00
N CYS A 216 16.81 -9.32 -7.29
CA CYS A 216 16.10 -9.79 -6.10
C CYS A 216 15.18 -10.98 -6.43
N LEU A 217 14.38 -10.93 -7.50
CA LEU A 217 13.53 -12.04 -7.97
C LEU A 217 14.34 -13.31 -8.21
N LYS A 218 15.51 -13.19 -8.86
CA LYS A 218 16.41 -14.31 -9.13
C LYS A 218 16.99 -14.90 -7.84
N THR A 219 17.46 -14.05 -6.93
CA THR A 219 18.01 -14.48 -5.64
C THR A 219 16.97 -15.21 -4.77
N LEU A 220 15.72 -14.78 -4.83
CA LEU A 220 14.60 -15.37 -4.10
C LEU A 220 13.99 -16.58 -4.80
N ASP A 221 14.39 -16.87 -6.05
CA ASP A 221 13.81 -17.93 -6.89
C ASP A 221 12.28 -17.85 -7.00
N LEU A 222 11.76 -16.61 -7.04
CA LEU A 222 10.31 -16.35 -7.02
C LEU A 222 9.60 -16.74 -8.31
N LEU A 223 10.31 -16.78 -9.42
CA LEU A 223 9.77 -17.13 -10.74
C LEU A 223 10.15 -18.54 -11.19
N HIS A 224 10.59 -19.39 -10.25
CA HIS A 224 10.90 -20.79 -10.55
C HIS A 224 9.66 -21.50 -11.12
N GLY A 225 9.81 -22.09 -12.30
CA GLY A 225 8.72 -22.75 -13.04
C GLY A 225 7.83 -21.83 -13.86
N TRP A 226 8.01 -20.48 -13.78
CA TRP A 226 7.26 -19.52 -14.60
C TRP A 226 8.03 -19.07 -15.84
N ALA A 227 9.37 -19.17 -15.81
CA ALA A 227 10.23 -18.68 -16.88
C ALA A 227 10.40 -19.68 -18.05
N ALA A 228 9.94 -20.88 -17.92
CA ALA A 228 10.34 -21.96 -18.83
C ALA A 228 9.25 -22.47 -19.74
N GLY A 229 8.09 -21.92 -19.88
CA GLY A 229 7.13 -22.44 -20.89
C GLY A 229 7.09 -23.98 -20.98
N GLU A 230 7.34 -24.68 -19.90
CA GLU A 230 7.19 -26.12 -19.86
C GLU A 230 5.71 -26.43 -19.62
N PRO A 231 5.12 -27.26 -20.47
CA PRO A 231 3.70 -27.58 -20.45
C PRO A 231 3.25 -28.33 -19.20
#